data_05b1d10624d5f7d761449c9ae9990307
#
_entry.id   05b1d10624d5f7d761449c9ae9990307
#
_cell.length_a   1.000
_cell.length_b   1.000
_cell.length_c   1.000
_cell.angle_alpha   90.00
_cell.angle_beta   90.00
_cell.angle_gamma   90.00
#
_symmetry.space_group_name_H-M   'P 1'
#
loop_
_entity.id
_entity.type
_entity.pdbx_description
1 polymer ?
#
loop_
_entity_poly.entity_id
_entity_poly.type
_entity_poly.pdbx_seq_one_letter_code
_entity_poly.pdbx_strand_id
1 'polypeptide(L)'
;CWHSQIDEIDIEDYIKFDEKKFRKEDNMLFYGEIPICNLKIKLTSEFARLLGYYLAEGSAPRHISLVIGKREKEILEDIERSIRQCFPSKIHITERGNANEIVFGARTLKRLFKTWFGENARTKKIPKFVFSASEEFKLNFLGAYLNGDRGIDKGKDHFRIRMKTASKKLASDLLYLFSHVGICAKF
;
A
#
# COMPACT_ATOMS: atom_id res chain seq x y z
N CYS A 1 -4.29 14.52 22.33
CA CYS A 1 -4.47 13.05 22.57
C CYS A 1 -3.28 12.33 21.99
N TRP A 2 -2.46 11.76 22.86
CA TRP A 2 -1.36 10.85 22.48
C TRP A 2 -2.02 9.55 22.03
N HIS A 3 -2.12 9.32 20.73
CA HIS A 3 -2.50 8.02 20.19
C HIS A 3 -1.30 7.11 20.43
N SER A 4 -1.48 6.00 21.15
CA SER A 4 -0.44 4.99 21.28
C SER A 4 -0.01 4.55 19.89
N GLN A 5 1.30 4.67 19.62
CA GLN A 5 1.88 4.18 18.40
C GLN A 5 1.67 2.67 18.33
N ILE A 6 1.28 2.17 17.16
CA ILE A 6 1.13 0.74 16.88
C ILE A 6 2.28 0.27 15.99
N ASP A 7 2.71 -0.96 16.18
CA ASP A 7 3.79 -1.62 15.44
C ASP A 7 3.32 -2.85 14.64
N GLU A 8 2.08 -3.29 14.88
CA GLU A 8 1.43 -4.37 14.13
C GLU A 8 -0.07 -4.12 13.96
N ILE A 9 -0.67 -4.81 13.01
CA ILE A 9 -2.13 -4.85 12.77
C ILE A 9 -2.61 -6.29 12.74
N ASP A 10 -3.83 -6.53 13.23
CA ASP A 10 -4.53 -7.80 13.06
C ASP A 10 -5.47 -7.69 11.85
N ILE A 11 -5.34 -8.60 10.88
CA ILE A 11 -6.19 -8.58 9.67
C ILE A 11 -7.64 -8.95 9.97
N GLU A 12 -7.93 -9.59 11.09
CA GLU A 12 -9.29 -9.94 11.52
C GLU A 12 -10.11 -8.71 11.90
N ASP A 13 -9.45 -7.60 12.26
CA ASP A 13 -10.12 -6.31 12.47
C ASP A 13 -10.72 -5.73 11.18
N TYR A 14 -10.28 -6.21 10.02
CA TYR A 14 -10.66 -5.69 8.70
C TYR A 14 -11.53 -6.62 7.89
N ILE A 15 -11.34 -7.93 8.01
CA ILE A 15 -12.11 -8.93 7.27
C ILE A 15 -12.38 -10.16 8.14
N LYS A 16 -13.63 -10.66 8.07
CA LYS A 16 -14.02 -11.93 8.69
C LYS A 16 -13.77 -13.08 7.72
N PHE A 17 -13.29 -14.19 8.26
CA PHE A 17 -13.00 -15.42 7.53
C PHE A 17 -14.04 -16.51 7.84
N ASP A 18 -14.38 -17.28 6.82
CA ASP A 18 -15.21 -18.48 6.97
C ASP A 18 -14.32 -19.64 7.49
N GLU A 19 -14.46 -20.01 8.73
CA GLU A 19 -13.66 -21.04 9.40
C GLU A 19 -13.72 -22.42 8.71
N LYS A 20 -14.75 -22.68 7.92
CA LYS A 20 -14.84 -23.93 7.12
C LYS A 20 -13.88 -23.94 5.93
N LYS A 21 -13.41 -22.77 5.48
CA LYS A 21 -12.56 -22.61 4.29
C LYS A 21 -11.14 -22.17 4.63
N PHE A 22 -10.98 -21.54 5.79
CA PHE A 22 -9.71 -20.97 6.22
C PHE A 22 -9.23 -21.65 7.50
N ARG A 23 -7.96 -22.02 7.50
CA ARG A 23 -7.24 -22.53 8.66
C ARG A 23 -6.30 -21.46 9.19
N LYS A 24 -6.18 -21.32 10.50
CA LYS A 24 -5.26 -20.44 11.18
C LYS A 24 -4.26 -21.29 11.95
N GLU A 25 -2.98 -21.05 11.75
CA GLU A 25 -1.90 -21.79 12.40
C GLU A 25 -0.67 -20.87 12.53
N ASP A 26 -0.07 -20.77 13.71
CA ASP A 26 1.14 -20.02 14.00
C ASP A 26 1.21 -18.62 13.38
N ASN A 27 0.19 -17.82 13.58
CA ASN A 27 0.07 -16.48 12.98
C ASN A 27 -0.12 -16.46 11.45
N MET A 28 -0.35 -17.62 10.80
CA MET A 28 -0.56 -17.70 9.35
C MET A 28 -2.00 -18.08 9.02
N LEU A 29 -2.58 -17.38 8.04
CA LEU A 29 -3.87 -17.70 7.44
C LEU A 29 -3.66 -18.56 6.20
N PHE A 30 -4.36 -19.70 6.13
CA PHE A 30 -4.35 -20.60 4.99
C PHE A 30 -5.73 -20.70 4.34
N TYR A 31 -5.75 -20.90 3.03
CA TYR A 31 -6.92 -21.38 2.28
C TYR A 31 -6.61 -22.79 1.77
N GLY A 32 -7.20 -23.81 2.39
CA GLY A 32 -6.70 -25.18 2.26
C GLY A 32 -5.25 -25.26 2.75
N GLU A 33 -4.36 -25.74 1.90
CA GLU A 33 -2.93 -25.83 2.18
C GLU A 33 -2.13 -24.59 1.71
N ILE A 34 -2.79 -23.60 1.09
CA ILE A 34 -2.11 -22.43 0.50
C ILE A 34 -1.98 -21.33 1.55
N PRO A 35 -0.76 -20.91 1.93
CA PRO A 35 -0.57 -19.77 2.82
C PRO A 35 -0.97 -18.47 2.11
N ILE A 36 -1.69 -17.60 2.82
CA ILE A 36 -2.21 -16.34 2.28
C ILE A 36 -1.44 -15.13 2.82
N CYS A 37 -1.41 -14.98 4.14
CA CYS A 37 -0.71 -13.90 4.83
C CYS A 37 -0.68 -14.19 6.34
N ASN A 38 0.17 -13.45 7.05
CA ASN A 38 0.13 -13.43 8.51
C ASN A 38 -1.19 -12.83 9.02
N LEU A 39 -1.70 -13.37 10.12
CA LEU A 39 -2.87 -12.79 10.83
C LEU A 39 -2.49 -11.45 11.44
N LYS A 40 -1.34 -11.39 12.10
CA LYS A 40 -0.73 -10.17 12.61
C LYS A 40 0.41 -9.74 11.69
N ILE A 41 0.29 -8.58 11.08
CA ILE A 41 1.26 -8.02 10.16
C ILE A 41 2.03 -6.91 10.88
N LYS A 42 3.35 -7.04 10.96
CA LYS A 42 4.23 -5.99 11.48
C LYS A 42 4.29 -4.81 10.52
N LEU A 43 4.28 -3.61 11.07
CA LEU A 43 4.36 -2.35 10.33
C LEU A 43 5.83 -2.02 10.02
N THR A 44 6.44 -2.80 9.10
CA THR A 44 7.82 -2.61 8.65
C THR A 44 7.93 -1.55 7.55
N SER A 45 9.15 -1.08 7.29
CA SER A 45 9.43 -0.13 6.20
C SER A 45 9.09 -0.70 4.82
N GLU A 46 9.29 -2.01 4.60
CA GLU A 46 8.91 -2.70 3.36
C GLU A 46 7.40 -2.72 3.18
N PHE A 47 6.66 -3.01 4.26
CA PHE A 47 5.20 -2.99 4.21
C PHE A 47 4.69 -1.57 3.94
N ALA A 48 5.28 -0.55 4.57
CA ALA A 48 4.96 0.85 4.31
C ALA A 48 5.15 1.22 2.84
N ARG A 49 6.31 0.87 2.26
CA ARG A 49 6.61 1.16 0.84
C ARG A 49 5.65 0.45 -0.10
N LEU A 50 5.38 -0.84 0.12
CA LEU A 50 4.40 -1.59 -0.68
C LEU A 50 3.02 -0.92 -0.68
N LEU A 51 2.56 -0.50 0.49
CA LEU A 51 1.27 0.19 0.62
C LEU A 51 1.28 1.56 -0.06
N GLY A 52 2.39 2.31 0.00
CA GLY A 52 2.57 3.58 -0.68
C GLY A 52 2.53 3.45 -2.20
N TYR A 53 3.27 2.50 -2.75
CA TYR A 53 3.22 2.17 -4.19
C TYR A 53 1.84 1.72 -4.64
N TYR A 54 1.17 0.89 -3.82
CA TYR A 54 -0.20 0.48 -4.14
C TYR A 54 -1.17 1.66 -4.13
N LEU A 55 -1.02 2.60 -3.22
CA LEU A 55 -1.87 3.80 -3.20
C LEU A 55 -1.69 4.63 -4.47
N ALA A 56 -0.46 4.78 -4.98
CA ALA A 56 -0.15 5.51 -6.21
C ALA A 56 -0.68 4.75 -7.45
N GLU A 57 -0.14 3.57 -7.72
CA GLU A 57 -0.24 2.84 -8.98
C GLU A 57 -1.07 1.55 -8.90
N GLY A 58 -1.56 1.23 -7.71
CA GLY A 58 -2.26 -0.03 -7.46
C GLY A 58 -3.73 0.00 -7.82
N SER A 59 -4.21 -1.17 -8.20
CA SER A 59 -5.63 -1.48 -8.41
C SER A 59 -5.94 -2.92 -8.03
N ALA A 60 -7.20 -3.22 -7.74
CA ALA A 60 -7.62 -4.57 -7.37
C ALA A 60 -8.98 -4.98 -7.99
N PRO A 61 -9.18 -4.87 -9.31
CA PRO A 61 -10.44 -5.28 -9.91
C PRO A 61 -10.62 -6.81 -9.89
N ARG A 62 -9.68 -7.57 -10.42
CA ARG A 62 -9.65 -9.04 -10.42
C ARG A 62 -8.57 -9.59 -9.50
N HIS A 63 -7.36 -9.03 -9.56
CA HIS A 63 -6.18 -9.34 -8.75
C HIS A 63 -5.65 -8.05 -8.17
N ILE A 64 -4.74 -8.12 -7.20
CA ILE A 64 -3.93 -6.97 -6.81
C ILE A 64 -2.90 -6.77 -7.90
N SER A 65 -2.88 -5.59 -8.51
CA SER A 65 -1.91 -5.22 -9.54
C SER A 65 -1.35 -3.83 -9.32
N LEU A 66 -0.09 -3.65 -9.69
CA LEU A 66 0.59 -2.36 -9.79
C LEU A 66 1.14 -2.23 -11.22
N VAL A 67 1.09 -1.02 -11.75
CA VAL A 67 1.57 -0.74 -13.11
C VAL A 67 2.69 0.31 -13.02
N ILE A 68 3.91 -0.10 -13.36
CA ILE A 68 5.14 0.69 -13.20
C ILE A 68 5.80 0.88 -14.57
N GLY A 69 6.30 2.08 -14.84
CA GLY A 69 7.00 2.37 -16.10
C GLY A 69 8.23 1.48 -16.31
N LYS A 70 8.47 1.03 -17.55
CA LYS A 70 9.62 0.15 -17.88
C LYS A 70 10.99 0.70 -17.47
N ARG A 71 11.12 2.02 -17.38
CA ARG A 71 12.37 2.69 -16.99
C ARG A 71 12.60 2.75 -15.49
N GLU A 72 11.59 2.44 -14.70
CA GLU A 72 11.59 2.53 -13.24
C GLU A 72 11.99 1.18 -12.60
N LYS A 73 13.14 0.65 -13.01
CA LYS A 73 13.62 -0.66 -12.57
C LYS A 73 13.82 -0.76 -11.05
N GLU A 74 14.35 0.29 -10.43
CA GLU A 74 14.58 0.35 -8.99
C GLU A 74 13.26 0.25 -8.20
N ILE A 75 12.21 0.91 -8.69
CA ILE A 75 10.86 0.83 -8.08
C ILE A 75 10.30 -0.58 -8.26
N LEU A 76 10.44 -1.18 -9.43
CA LEU A 76 10.01 -2.55 -9.70
C LEU A 76 10.66 -3.55 -8.74
N GLU A 77 11.98 -3.46 -8.57
CA GLU A 77 12.76 -4.33 -7.67
C GLU A 77 12.38 -4.12 -6.21
N ASP A 78 12.14 -2.87 -5.78
CA ASP A 78 11.71 -2.57 -4.41
C ASP A 78 10.30 -3.10 -4.12
N ILE A 79 9.37 -2.98 -5.08
CA ILE A 79 8.02 -3.55 -4.97
C ILE A 79 8.11 -5.07 -4.87
N GLU A 80 8.87 -5.74 -5.73
CA GLU A 80 9.02 -7.18 -5.73
C GLU A 80 9.58 -7.69 -4.39
N ARG A 81 10.65 -7.06 -3.89
CA ARG A 81 11.25 -7.34 -2.59
C ARG A 81 10.25 -7.16 -1.45
N SER A 82 9.53 -6.04 -1.45
CA SER A 82 8.52 -5.73 -0.42
C SER A 82 7.37 -6.75 -0.42
N ILE A 83 6.89 -7.18 -1.59
CA ILE A 83 5.87 -8.23 -1.67
C ILE A 83 6.40 -9.55 -1.07
N ARG A 84 7.61 -9.99 -1.43
CA ARG A 84 8.20 -11.23 -0.94
C ARG A 84 8.41 -11.24 0.57
N GLN A 85 8.72 -10.09 1.15
CA GLN A 85 8.90 -9.97 2.61
C GLN A 85 7.57 -9.91 3.37
N CYS A 86 6.54 -9.33 2.77
CA CYS A 86 5.26 -9.13 3.46
C CYS A 86 4.28 -10.30 3.27
N PHE A 87 4.34 -11.00 2.12
CA PHE A 87 3.34 -11.98 1.74
C PHE A 87 3.94 -13.23 1.09
N PRO A 88 3.48 -14.44 1.47
CA PRO A 88 3.88 -15.70 0.82
C PRO A 88 3.16 -15.88 -0.52
N SER A 89 3.28 -14.90 -1.41
CA SER A 89 2.54 -14.85 -2.68
C SER A 89 3.44 -15.05 -3.87
N LYS A 90 2.97 -15.80 -4.87
CA LYS A 90 3.59 -15.79 -6.19
C LYS A 90 3.43 -14.42 -6.83
N ILE A 91 4.48 -13.94 -7.46
CA ILE A 91 4.51 -12.66 -8.18
C ILE A 91 4.56 -12.98 -9.66
N HIS A 92 3.68 -12.36 -10.43
CA HIS A 92 3.68 -12.43 -11.89
C HIS A 92 3.96 -11.03 -12.43
N ILE A 93 5.00 -10.89 -13.24
CA ILE A 93 5.37 -9.63 -13.90
C ILE A 93 5.14 -9.83 -15.39
N THR A 94 4.34 -8.96 -15.99
CA THR A 94 4.01 -8.98 -17.42
C THR A 94 4.35 -7.62 -18.03
N GLU A 95 5.12 -7.62 -19.09
CA GLU A 95 5.39 -6.41 -19.87
C GLU A 95 4.18 -6.04 -20.73
N ARG A 96 3.74 -4.78 -20.62
CA ARG A 96 2.64 -4.21 -21.42
C ARG A 96 3.06 -2.88 -22.02
N GLY A 97 3.49 -2.89 -23.26
CA GLY A 97 3.96 -1.67 -23.94
C GLY A 97 5.14 -1.03 -23.18
N ASN A 98 4.94 0.18 -22.67
CA ASN A 98 5.97 0.93 -21.93
C ASN A 98 5.88 0.75 -20.40
N ALA A 99 5.14 -0.23 -19.91
CA ALA A 99 4.97 -0.51 -18.50
C ALA A 99 5.14 -1.99 -18.16
N ASN A 100 5.42 -2.27 -16.90
CA ASN A 100 5.38 -3.59 -16.27
C ASN A 100 4.15 -3.65 -15.37
N GLU A 101 3.32 -4.66 -15.55
CA GLU A 101 2.24 -5.00 -14.62
C GLU A 101 2.71 -6.07 -13.67
N ILE A 102 2.68 -5.78 -12.37
CA ILE A 102 3.00 -6.70 -11.28
C ILE A 102 1.69 -7.19 -10.69
N VAL A 103 1.46 -8.49 -10.69
CA VAL A 103 0.25 -9.11 -10.12
C VAL A 103 0.65 -10.06 -8.99
N PHE A 104 -0.03 -9.95 -7.85
CA PHE A 104 0.21 -10.82 -6.70
C PHE A 104 -1.05 -11.03 -5.86
N GLY A 105 -0.97 -11.94 -4.90
CA GLY A 105 -1.96 -12.16 -3.86
C GLY A 105 -3.20 -12.96 -4.29
N ALA A 106 -3.76 -13.66 -3.33
CA ALA A 106 -5.00 -14.41 -3.47
C ALA A 106 -6.23 -13.50 -3.34
N ARG A 107 -7.43 -14.06 -3.62
CA ARG A 107 -8.73 -13.35 -3.48
C ARG A 107 -8.90 -12.70 -2.10
N THR A 108 -8.46 -13.36 -1.04
CA THR A 108 -8.54 -12.86 0.34
C THR A 108 -7.70 -11.60 0.52
N LEU A 109 -6.46 -11.63 0.05
CA LEU A 109 -5.56 -10.48 0.13
C LEU A 109 -6.12 -9.30 -0.67
N LYS A 110 -6.71 -9.56 -1.84
CA LYS A 110 -7.43 -8.54 -2.61
C LYS A 110 -8.56 -7.89 -1.80
N ARG A 111 -9.36 -8.68 -1.08
CA ARG A 111 -10.43 -8.13 -0.21
C ARG A 111 -9.85 -7.22 0.86
N LEU A 112 -8.74 -7.62 1.48
CA LEU A 112 -8.05 -6.82 2.49
C LEU A 112 -7.59 -5.47 1.92
N PHE A 113 -6.93 -5.47 0.75
CA PHE A 113 -6.50 -4.25 0.07
C PHE A 113 -7.68 -3.33 -0.30
N LYS A 114 -8.80 -3.90 -0.77
CA LYS A 114 -10.02 -3.10 -1.01
C LYS A 114 -10.60 -2.47 0.26
N THR A 115 -10.59 -3.20 1.37
CA THR A 115 -11.03 -2.66 2.66
C THR A 115 -10.15 -1.51 3.13
N TRP A 116 -8.84 -1.64 2.95
CA TRP A 116 -7.87 -0.62 3.35
C TRP A 116 -7.93 0.62 2.46
N PHE A 117 -7.91 0.45 1.14
CA PHE A 117 -7.68 1.53 0.19
C PHE A 117 -8.93 2.00 -0.57
N GLY A 118 -10.03 1.27 -0.48
CA GLY A 118 -11.22 1.51 -1.32
C GLY A 118 -11.19 0.71 -2.62
N GLU A 119 -12.26 0.81 -3.40
CA GLU A 119 -12.47 -0.07 -4.56
C GLU A 119 -11.98 0.50 -5.90
N ASN A 120 -11.91 1.82 -6.00
CA ASN A 120 -11.59 2.51 -7.26
C ASN A 120 -10.95 3.89 -6.98
N ALA A 121 -10.52 4.58 -8.04
CA ALA A 121 -9.84 5.87 -7.94
C ALA A 121 -10.61 6.94 -7.14
N ARG A 122 -11.95 6.93 -7.16
CA ARG A 122 -12.78 7.94 -6.45
C ARG A 122 -12.98 7.59 -4.97
N THR A 123 -12.82 6.32 -4.61
CA THR A 123 -12.99 5.83 -3.23
C THR A 123 -11.65 5.54 -2.53
N LYS A 124 -10.53 5.81 -3.20
CA LYS A 124 -9.20 5.65 -2.59
C LYS A 124 -9.10 6.46 -1.29
N LYS A 125 -8.45 5.85 -0.30
CA LYS A 125 -8.22 6.42 1.05
C LYS A 125 -6.93 5.85 1.61
N ILE A 126 -6.39 6.48 2.65
CA ILE A 126 -5.28 5.91 3.44
C ILE A 126 -5.88 5.01 4.54
N PRO A 127 -5.35 3.78 4.74
CA PRO A 127 -5.77 2.93 5.84
C PRO A 127 -5.58 3.62 7.20
N LYS A 128 -6.55 3.48 8.12
CA LYS A 128 -6.52 4.18 9.41
C LYS A 128 -5.27 3.87 10.23
N PHE A 129 -4.77 2.64 10.20
CA PHE A 129 -3.59 2.24 10.95
C PHE A 129 -2.32 3.01 10.56
N VAL A 130 -2.23 3.51 9.32
CA VAL A 130 -1.08 4.32 8.86
C VAL A 130 -0.92 5.59 9.72
N PHE A 131 -2.01 6.20 10.14
CA PHE A 131 -1.96 7.41 10.98
C PHE A 131 -1.47 7.14 12.40
N SER A 132 -1.64 5.92 12.90
CA SER A 132 -1.18 5.48 14.23
C SER A 132 0.17 4.76 14.20
N ALA A 133 0.73 4.51 13.02
CA ALA A 133 2.04 3.89 12.86
C ALA A 133 3.18 4.84 13.26
N SER A 134 4.42 4.32 13.31
CA SER A 134 5.62 5.11 13.58
C SER A 134 5.83 6.21 12.53
N GLU A 135 6.61 7.23 12.88
CA GLU A 135 7.00 8.28 11.93
C GLU A 135 7.79 7.69 10.75
N GLU A 136 8.70 6.76 11.02
CA GLU A 136 9.45 6.05 10.00
C GLU A 136 8.54 5.32 9.00
N PHE A 137 7.50 4.63 9.50
CA PHE A 137 6.51 3.98 8.64
C PHE A 137 5.80 4.98 7.75
N LYS A 138 5.34 6.11 8.30
CA LYS A 138 4.65 7.18 7.56
C LYS A 138 5.54 7.79 6.48
N LEU A 139 6.82 8.04 6.79
CA LEU A 139 7.79 8.57 5.84
C LEU A 139 8.07 7.59 4.69
N ASN A 140 8.26 6.31 4.98
CA ASN A 140 8.42 5.27 3.95
C ASN A 140 7.17 5.13 3.07
N PHE A 141 5.98 5.17 3.67
CA PHE A 141 4.72 5.14 2.96
C PHE A 141 4.55 6.34 2.01
N LEU A 142 4.76 7.56 2.52
CA LEU A 142 4.67 8.79 1.72
C LEU A 142 5.75 8.84 0.64
N GLY A 143 6.98 8.45 0.95
CA GLY A 143 8.08 8.39 -0.03
C GLY A 143 7.76 7.47 -1.20
N ALA A 144 7.25 6.28 -0.93
CA ALA A 144 6.83 5.34 -1.97
C ALA A 144 5.63 5.86 -2.78
N TYR A 145 4.63 6.46 -2.12
CA TYR A 145 3.51 7.10 -2.80
C TYR A 145 3.97 8.20 -3.76
N LEU A 146 4.84 9.11 -3.29
CA LEU A 146 5.39 10.20 -4.10
C LEU A 146 6.28 9.69 -5.25
N ASN A 147 6.98 8.58 -5.08
CA ASN A 147 7.75 7.96 -6.14
C ASN A 147 6.88 7.40 -7.28
N GLY A 148 5.68 6.91 -6.97
CA GLY A 148 4.71 6.44 -7.97
C GLY A 148 4.00 7.59 -8.69
N ASP A 149 3.55 8.61 -7.96
CA ASP A 149 2.71 9.72 -8.49
C ASP A 149 3.57 10.97 -8.77
N ARG A 150 4.60 10.85 -9.61
CA ARG A 150 5.59 11.92 -9.84
C ARG A 150 5.05 13.09 -10.67
N GLY A 151 4.69 14.17 -9.99
CA GLY A 151 4.61 15.49 -10.57
C GLY A 151 5.58 16.44 -9.87
N ILE A 152 6.91 16.36 -10.18
CA ILE A 152 7.90 17.26 -9.60
C ILE A 152 8.13 18.43 -10.53
N ASP A 153 7.73 19.63 -10.10
CA ASP A 153 8.08 20.90 -10.74
C ASP A 153 9.37 21.45 -10.10
N LYS A 154 10.42 21.54 -10.88
CA LYS A 154 11.68 22.20 -10.49
C LYS A 154 11.68 23.64 -11.01
N GLY A 155 11.36 24.60 -10.16
CA GLY A 155 11.63 26.01 -10.42
C GLY A 155 13.08 26.37 -10.07
N LYS A 156 13.54 27.58 -10.46
CA LYS A 156 14.91 28.04 -10.14
C LYS A 156 15.20 28.11 -8.64
N ASP A 157 14.21 28.48 -7.84
CA ASP A 157 14.36 28.74 -6.39
C ASP A 157 13.34 28.00 -5.51
N HIS A 158 12.57 27.05 -6.07
CA HIS A 158 11.59 26.31 -5.30
C HIS A 158 11.37 24.91 -5.85
N PHE A 159 11.06 24.02 -4.93
CA PHE A 159 10.68 22.64 -5.21
C PHE A 159 9.18 22.49 -4.97
N ARG A 160 8.43 22.03 -5.95
CA ARG A 160 6.98 21.81 -5.81
C ARG A 160 6.63 20.39 -6.22
N ILE A 161 6.04 19.65 -5.30
CA ILE A 161 5.44 18.34 -5.59
C ILE A 161 3.95 18.56 -5.84
N ARG A 162 3.48 18.11 -7.00
CA ARG A 162 2.05 18.14 -7.33
C ARG A 162 1.51 16.71 -7.33
N MET A 163 0.39 16.53 -6.63
CA MET A 163 -0.35 15.28 -6.59
C MET A 163 -1.73 15.51 -7.17
N LYS A 164 -2.23 14.52 -7.93
CA LYS A 164 -3.58 14.56 -8.49
C LYS A 164 -4.35 13.34 -8.03
N THR A 165 -5.53 13.53 -7.47
CA THR A 165 -6.41 12.42 -7.11
C THR A 165 -7.87 12.76 -7.39
N ALA A 166 -8.63 11.74 -7.83
CA ALA A 166 -10.07 11.84 -8.00
C ALA A 166 -10.82 11.66 -6.66
N SER A 167 -10.15 11.21 -5.60
CA SER A 167 -10.72 10.98 -4.29
C SER A 167 -10.53 12.18 -3.37
N LYS A 168 -11.62 12.86 -3.01
CA LYS A 168 -11.60 13.91 -1.99
C LYS A 168 -11.11 13.38 -0.64
N LYS A 169 -11.48 12.13 -0.30
CA LYS A 169 -11.04 11.48 0.94
C LYS A 169 -9.52 11.29 0.94
N LEU A 170 -8.95 10.75 -0.15
CA LEU A 170 -7.50 10.58 -0.25
C LEU A 170 -6.77 11.92 -0.17
N ALA A 171 -7.28 12.95 -0.82
CA ALA A 171 -6.69 14.28 -0.75
C ALA A 171 -6.63 14.81 0.70
N SER A 172 -7.72 14.71 1.46
CA SER A 172 -7.74 15.09 2.87
C SER A 172 -6.83 14.22 3.73
N ASP A 173 -6.80 12.90 3.48
CA ASP A 173 -5.95 11.96 4.20
C ASP A 173 -4.46 12.26 3.99
N LEU A 174 -4.06 12.62 2.76
CA LEU A 174 -2.69 13.00 2.43
C LEU A 174 -2.27 14.27 3.15
N LEU A 175 -3.12 15.33 3.12
CA LEU A 175 -2.81 16.56 3.86
C LEU A 175 -2.59 16.29 5.34
N TYR A 176 -3.49 15.50 5.93
CA TYR A 176 -3.38 15.14 7.34
C TYR A 176 -2.14 14.30 7.62
N LEU A 177 -1.81 13.32 6.76
CA LEU A 177 -0.61 12.50 6.94
C LEU A 177 0.68 13.30 6.77
N PHE A 178 0.74 14.23 5.80
CA PHE A 178 1.88 15.14 5.65
C PHE A 178 2.09 16.00 6.89
N SER A 179 1.01 16.52 7.49
CA SER A 179 1.12 17.32 8.72
C SER A 179 1.66 16.50 9.91
N HIS A 180 1.38 15.19 9.97
CA HIS A 180 1.91 14.29 11.00
C HIS A 180 3.43 14.11 10.93
N VAL A 181 4.03 14.31 9.77
CA VAL A 181 5.50 14.23 9.57
C VAL A 181 6.12 15.61 9.36
N GLY A 182 5.44 16.67 9.81
CA GLY A 182 5.95 18.03 9.78
C GLY A 182 6.00 18.70 8.41
N ILE A 183 5.34 18.12 7.38
CA ILE A 183 5.31 18.68 6.03
C ILE A 183 4.04 19.50 5.83
N CYS A 184 4.21 20.78 5.50
CA CYS A 184 3.09 21.67 5.20
C CYS A 184 2.67 21.50 3.73
N ALA A 185 1.50 20.92 3.50
CA ALA A 185 0.91 20.74 2.17
C ALA A 185 -0.42 21.52 2.07
N LYS A 186 -0.81 21.93 0.86
CA LYS A 186 -2.08 22.62 0.59
C LYS A 186 -2.67 22.17 -0.74
N PHE A 187 -4.00 22.28 -0.85
CA PHE A 187 -4.73 22.14 -2.12
C PHE A 187 -4.52 23.33 -3.02
#